data_10003cf63eb0a71eec1ff0afabab6043
#
_entry.id   10003cf63eb0a71eec1ff0afabab6043
#
_cell.length_a   1.000
_cell.length_b   1.000
_cell.length_c   1.000
_cell.angle_alpha   90.00
_cell.angle_beta   90.00
_cell.angle_gamma   90.00
#
_symmetry.space_group_name_H-M   'P 1'
#
loop_
_entity.id
_entity.type
_entity.pdbx_description
1 polymer ?
#
loop_
_entity_poly.entity_id
_entity_poly.type
_entity_poly.pdbx_seq_one_letter_code
_entity_poly.pdbx_strand_id
1 'polypeptide(L)'
;MGGIGEDGTVPGLRTAAGWPSHEAQLSEDAVRVFRWVSDQGSCDAGTLGATLGLPESRADSAVTTLTELLLLRRLPGDPDQFVAMAPDAALAALVAPREAGLRRQLAEIDRLRAELSLLAPFYTEGMRQWQGRAPLTEITDLKTVVGMITEATMRCRKEVRTCHPGGGRSPALLEQAFVQDRDMLRRGIRMRTLYQHTARYHLPTQEYARRMTDEGAEIRTLSELFGRMVAFDGETVFIPHQDDLDAAIVIQEPSTVSYLCATFDHAWSLAEPYQPAWTESSARDEVKQAIVRLLAEGMKDEMVARRLGMSLRTCRKHIAEIMEQLGAASRFQAGYLARVQSSGPASATTGGA
;
A
#
# COMPACT_ATOMS: atom_id res chain seq x y z
N MET A 1 36.83 -7.11 1.16
CA MET A 1 36.93 -6.28 -0.04
C MET A 1 36.26 -7.01 -1.18
N GLY A 2 35.15 -6.54 -1.69
CA GLY A 2 34.40 -7.12 -2.79
C GLY A 2 33.11 -6.33 -2.95
N GLY A 3 33.10 -5.35 -3.87
CA GLY A 3 32.08 -4.34 -4.03
C GLY A 3 30.74 -4.90 -4.46
N ILE A 4 29.69 -4.30 -3.95
CA ILE A 4 28.31 -4.47 -4.33
C ILE A 4 28.12 -3.64 -5.62
N GLY A 5 27.88 -4.31 -6.75
CA GLY A 5 27.49 -3.67 -8.01
C GLY A 5 26.05 -3.21 -7.92
N GLU A 6 25.85 -1.92 -8.12
CA GLU A 6 24.56 -1.30 -8.42
C GLU A 6 24.07 -1.83 -9.79
N ASP A 7 23.21 -2.82 -9.77
CA ASP A 7 22.23 -3.03 -10.84
C ASP A 7 21.18 -4.04 -10.33
N GLY A 8 19.99 -3.50 -9.98
CA GLY A 8 18.87 -4.26 -9.45
C GLY A 8 18.13 -5.10 -10.51
N THR A 9 18.86 -5.93 -11.24
CA THR A 9 18.28 -6.88 -12.18
C THR A 9 18.28 -8.28 -11.57
N VAL A 10 17.11 -8.79 -11.27
CA VAL A 10 16.90 -10.18 -10.86
C VAL A 10 17.39 -11.08 -12.00
N PRO A 11 18.39 -11.96 -11.79
CA PRO A 11 18.87 -12.87 -12.84
C PRO A 11 17.85 -13.99 -13.04
N GLY A 12 17.15 -13.97 -14.17
CA GLY A 12 16.26 -15.08 -14.53
C GLY A 12 15.17 -14.77 -15.55
N LEU A 13 14.87 -13.51 -15.84
CA LEU A 13 13.99 -13.16 -16.94
C LEU A 13 14.82 -12.86 -18.21
N ARG A 14 15.27 -13.92 -18.88
CA ARG A 14 15.59 -13.80 -20.31
C ARG A 14 14.29 -13.38 -20.99
N THR A 15 14.22 -12.16 -21.50
CA THR A 15 13.24 -11.75 -22.50
C THR A 15 13.25 -12.79 -23.60
N ALA A 16 12.20 -13.60 -23.68
CA ALA A 16 12.05 -14.58 -24.75
C ALA A 16 12.04 -13.78 -26.06
N ALA A 17 13.10 -13.96 -26.86
CA ALA A 17 13.15 -13.47 -28.22
C ALA A 17 11.89 -13.94 -28.95
N GLY A 18 11.08 -13.01 -29.44
CA GLY A 18 9.95 -13.34 -30.29
C GLY A 18 8.61 -12.67 -30.02
N TRP A 19 8.56 -11.59 -29.24
CA TRP A 19 7.37 -10.72 -29.29
C TRP A 19 7.66 -9.57 -30.25
N PRO A 20 6.74 -9.25 -31.20
CA PRO A 20 6.80 -8.00 -31.89
C PRO A 20 6.87 -6.89 -30.82
N SER A 21 7.79 -5.96 -30.98
CA SER A 21 7.95 -4.80 -30.11
C SER A 21 6.57 -4.19 -29.85
N HIS A 22 6.33 -3.62 -28.70
CA HIS A 22 5.05 -3.00 -28.30
C HIS A 22 4.55 -1.95 -29.33
N GLU A 23 5.35 -1.66 -30.34
CA GLU A 23 5.11 -0.73 -31.44
C GLU A 23 4.64 -1.39 -32.74
N ALA A 24 4.53 -2.72 -32.84
CA ALA A 24 4.01 -3.40 -34.01
C ALA A 24 2.46 -3.27 -34.11
N GLN A 25 2.00 -2.03 -34.15
CA GLN A 25 0.61 -1.73 -34.57
C GLN A 25 0.54 -1.83 -36.10
N LEU A 26 -0.46 -2.54 -36.60
CA LEU A 26 -0.76 -2.61 -38.00
C LEU A 26 -1.04 -1.19 -38.54
N SER A 27 -0.07 -0.61 -39.23
CA SER A 27 -0.28 0.67 -39.92
C SER A 27 -1.22 0.50 -41.12
N GLU A 28 -1.83 1.59 -41.57
CA GLU A 28 -2.66 1.54 -42.80
C GLU A 28 -1.85 1.01 -44.00
N ASP A 29 -0.57 1.32 -44.09
CA ASP A 29 0.30 0.83 -45.15
C ASP A 29 0.52 -0.68 -45.03
N ALA A 30 0.73 -1.21 -43.82
CA ALA A 30 0.83 -2.65 -43.59
C ALA A 30 -0.46 -3.38 -44.02
N VAL A 31 -1.63 -2.83 -43.73
CA VAL A 31 -2.90 -3.40 -44.15
C VAL A 31 -3.03 -3.36 -45.70
N ARG A 32 -2.62 -2.26 -46.36
CA ARG A 32 -2.63 -2.14 -47.82
C ARG A 32 -1.66 -3.14 -48.47
N VAL A 33 -0.45 -3.27 -47.95
CA VAL A 33 0.53 -4.25 -48.42
C VAL A 33 0.00 -5.66 -48.27
N PHE A 34 -0.52 -6.02 -47.07
CA PHE A 34 -1.04 -7.36 -46.81
C PHE A 34 -2.21 -7.72 -47.78
N ARG A 35 -3.14 -6.79 -47.94
CA ARG A 35 -4.27 -7.00 -48.86
C ARG A 35 -3.78 -7.24 -50.29
N TRP A 36 -2.85 -6.39 -50.77
CA TRP A 36 -2.34 -6.53 -52.15
C TRP A 36 -1.59 -7.86 -52.32
N VAL A 37 -0.74 -8.26 -51.39
CA VAL A 37 -0.04 -9.55 -51.46
C VAL A 37 -1.01 -10.73 -51.43
N SER A 38 -2.06 -10.64 -50.61
CA SER A 38 -3.12 -11.66 -50.55
C SER A 38 -3.86 -11.82 -51.88
N ASP A 39 -4.09 -10.70 -52.58
CA ASP A 39 -4.80 -10.71 -53.89
C ASP A 39 -3.91 -11.23 -55.03
N GLN A 40 -2.59 -10.99 -55.00
CA GLN A 40 -1.63 -11.43 -55.99
C GLN A 40 -1.02 -12.83 -55.75
N GLY A 41 -1.17 -13.37 -54.56
CA GLY A 41 -0.61 -14.63 -54.13
C GLY A 41 0.87 -14.57 -53.73
N SER A 42 1.70 -13.76 -54.39
CA SER A 42 3.09 -13.48 -54.00
C SER A 42 3.52 -12.12 -54.47
N CYS A 43 4.58 -11.55 -53.87
CA CYS A 43 5.12 -10.26 -54.30
C CYS A 43 6.61 -10.18 -54.07
N ASP A 44 7.27 -9.36 -54.89
CA ASP A 44 8.65 -8.94 -54.74
C ASP A 44 8.68 -7.65 -53.88
N ALA A 45 9.50 -7.68 -52.82
CA ALA A 45 9.61 -6.53 -51.86
C ALA A 45 10.05 -5.23 -52.58
N GLY A 46 10.99 -5.32 -53.52
CA GLY A 46 11.50 -4.18 -54.25
C GLY A 46 10.48 -3.47 -55.15
N THR A 47 9.41 -4.16 -55.56
CA THR A 47 8.38 -3.59 -56.45
C THR A 47 7.16 -3.06 -55.69
N LEU A 48 6.99 -3.39 -54.42
CA LEU A 48 5.84 -3.04 -53.60
C LEU A 48 5.61 -1.52 -53.48
N GLY A 49 6.70 -0.77 -53.17
CA GLY A 49 6.64 0.67 -53.01
C GLY A 49 6.11 1.36 -54.26
N ALA A 50 6.68 1.04 -55.43
CA ALA A 50 6.25 1.61 -56.71
C ALA A 50 4.81 1.23 -57.08
N THR A 51 4.42 -0.02 -56.83
CA THR A 51 3.10 -0.57 -57.17
C THR A 51 1.98 0.03 -56.33
N LEU A 52 2.23 0.26 -55.04
CA LEU A 52 1.26 0.82 -54.12
C LEU A 52 1.35 2.33 -53.95
N GLY A 53 2.31 2.99 -54.64
CA GLY A 53 2.54 4.43 -54.55
C GLY A 53 3.05 4.82 -53.12
N LEU A 54 3.80 3.93 -52.45
CA LEU A 54 4.37 4.18 -51.16
C LEU A 54 5.86 4.57 -51.23
N PRO A 55 6.34 5.48 -50.43
CA PRO A 55 7.80 5.67 -50.27
C PRO A 55 8.46 4.36 -49.86
N GLU A 56 9.64 4.06 -50.38
CA GLU A 56 10.39 2.83 -50.14
C GLU A 56 10.54 2.51 -48.64
N SER A 57 10.90 3.50 -47.81
CA SER A 57 11.01 3.35 -46.37
C SER A 57 9.72 2.94 -45.68
N ARG A 58 8.56 3.36 -46.19
CA ARG A 58 7.24 2.99 -45.64
C ARG A 58 6.83 1.59 -46.08
N ALA A 59 7.16 1.22 -47.32
CA ALA A 59 6.94 -0.15 -47.82
C ALA A 59 7.80 -1.14 -47.04
N ASP A 60 9.08 -0.87 -46.82
CA ASP A 60 9.99 -1.72 -46.04
C ASP A 60 9.54 -1.87 -44.58
N SER A 61 9.12 -0.76 -43.95
CA SER A 61 8.58 -0.78 -42.60
C SER A 61 7.30 -1.66 -42.52
N ALA A 62 6.41 -1.57 -43.50
CA ALA A 62 5.21 -2.38 -43.58
C ALA A 62 5.54 -3.89 -43.75
N VAL A 63 6.47 -4.21 -44.66
CA VAL A 63 6.93 -5.60 -44.87
C VAL A 63 7.59 -6.16 -43.61
N THR A 64 8.43 -5.36 -42.96
CA THR A 64 9.09 -5.77 -41.68
C THR A 64 8.04 -6.07 -40.62
N THR A 65 7.10 -5.15 -40.36
CA THR A 65 6.01 -5.36 -39.40
C THR A 65 5.17 -6.60 -39.71
N LEU A 66 4.79 -6.80 -40.95
CA LEU A 66 4.02 -7.97 -41.36
C LEU A 66 4.81 -9.27 -41.22
N THR A 67 6.10 -9.24 -41.46
CA THR A 67 7.00 -10.38 -41.27
C THR A 67 7.18 -10.73 -39.78
N GLU A 68 7.34 -9.74 -38.94
CA GLU A 68 7.41 -9.89 -37.47
C GLU A 68 6.10 -10.45 -36.91
N LEU A 69 4.96 -10.07 -37.48
CA LEU A 69 3.65 -10.58 -37.13
C LEU A 69 3.32 -11.92 -37.81
N LEU A 70 4.28 -12.54 -38.52
CA LEU A 70 4.12 -13.79 -39.28
C LEU A 70 2.97 -13.74 -40.32
N LEU A 71 2.55 -12.55 -40.71
CA LEU A 71 1.54 -12.33 -41.77
C LEU A 71 2.14 -12.40 -43.18
N LEU A 72 3.43 -12.13 -43.33
CA LEU A 72 4.22 -12.37 -44.53
C LEU A 72 5.33 -13.35 -44.25
N ARG A 73 5.57 -14.26 -45.17
CA ARG A 73 6.67 -15.20 -45.12
C ARG A 73 7.45 -15.19 -46.44
N ARG A 74 8.77 -15.21 -46.34
CA ARG A 74 9.64 -15.36 -47.53
C ARG A 74 9.45 -16.72 -48.21
N LEU A 75 9.43 -16.70 -49.49
CA LEU A 75 9.27 -17.95 -50.27
C LEU A 75 10.58 -18.79 -50.20
N PRO A 76 10.52 -20.10 -49.92
CA PRO A 76 11.70 -20.94 -49.97
C PRO A 76 12.31 -20.92 -51.38
N GLY A 77 13.57 -20.49 -51.50
CA GLY A 77 14.30 -20.44 -52.76
C GLY A 77 14.35 -19.08 -53.44
N ASP A 78 13.58 -18.10 -52.99
CA ASP A 78 13.61 -16.73 -53.46
C ASP A 78 13.47 -15.73 -52.26
N PRO A 79 14.58 -15.14 -51.78
CA PRO A 79 14.58 -14.28 -50.59
C PRO A 79 13.84 -12.96 -50.76
N ASP A 80 13.58 -12.53 -51.99
CA ASP A 80 12.93 -11.26 -52.28
C ASP A 80 11.42 -11.42 -52.49
N GLN A 81 10.94 -12.66 -52.62
CA GLN A 81 9.53 -12.99 -52.75
C GLN A 81 8.86 -13.26 -51.40
N PHE A 82 7.72 -12.66 -51.19
CA PHE A 82 6.86 -12.85 -50.01
C PHE A 82 5.50 -13.44 -50.38
N VAL A 83 4.97 -14.25 -49.49
CA VAL A 83 3.61 -14.80 -49.58
C VAL A 83 2.81 -14.43 -48.32
N ALA A 84 1.52 -14.16 -48.47
CA ALA A 84 0.63 -13.88 -47.35
C ALA A 84 0.31 -15.17 -46.58
N MET A 85 0.29 -15.06 -45.27
CA MET A 85 -0.12 -16.13 -44.34
C MET A 85 -1.51 -15.83 -43.82
N ALA A 86 -2.31 -16.86 -43.58
CA ALA A 86 -3.61 -16.70 -42.97
C ALA A 86 -3.47 -16.03 -41.58
N PRO A 87 -4.21 -14.99 -41.26
CA PRO A 87 -4.11 -14.29 -39.96
C PRO A 87 -4.33 -15.22 -38.76
N ASP A 88 -5.23 -16.19 -38.86
CA ASP A 88 -5.49 -17.18 -37.81
C ASP A 88 -4.27 -18.08 -37.58
N ALA A 89 -3.56 -18.45 -38.63
CA ALA A 89 -2.33 -19.27 -38.53
C ALA A 89 -1.19 -18.43 -37.88
N ALA A 90 -1.03 -17.18 -38.28
CA ALA A 90 -0.08 -16.26 -37.69
C ALA A 90 -0.37 -16.02 -36.19
N LEU A 91 -1.63 -15.75 -35.85
CA LEU A 91 -2.09 -15.59 -34.48
C LEU A 91 -1.80 -16.84 -33.64
N ALA A 92 -2.15 -18.03 -34.14
CA ALA A 92 -1.87 -19.30 -33.47
C ALA A 92 -0.38 -19.50 -33.24
N ALA A 93 0.45 -19.22 -34.22
CA ALA A 93 1.91 -19.37 -34.10
C ALA A 93 2.54 -18.41 -33.11
N LEU A 94 1.99 -17.18 -32.97
CA LEU A 94 2.45 -16.17 -32.02
C LEU A 94 1.96 -16.41 -30.59
N VAL A 95 0.72 -16.83 -30.42
CA VAL A 95 0.04 -16.92 -29.11
C VAL A 95 0.26 -18.28 -28.44
N ALA A 96 0.20 -19.39 -29.18
CA ALA A 96 0.27 -20.74 -28.61
C ALA A 96 1.53 -20.98 -27.74
N PRO A 97 2.75 -20.57 -28.15
CA PRO A 97 3.93 -20.76 -27.30
C PRO A 97 3.85 -20.01 -25.96
N ARG A 98 3.19 -18.86 -25.96
CA ARG A 98 3.01 -18.05 -24.75
C ARG A 98 1.96 -18.59 -23.81
N GLU A 99 0.81 -18.96 -24.36
CA GLU A 99 -0.21 -19.65 -23.56
C GLU A 99 0.37 -20.90 -22.90
N ALA A 100 1.17 -21.68 -23.64
CA ALA A 100 1.86 -22.83 -23.09
C ALA A 100 2.87 -22.43 -22.00
N GLY A 101 3.57 -21.30 -22.14
CA GLY A 101 4.45 -20.73 -21.13
C GLY A 101 3.73 -20.32 -19.86
N LEU A 102 2.64 -19.57 -20.01
CA LEU A 102 1.80 -19.13 -18.88
C LEU A 102 1.16 -20.32 -18.16
N ARG A 103 0.66 -21.32 -18.90
CA ARG A 103 0.10 -22.55 -18.30
C ARG A 103 1.15 -23.29 -17.48
N ARG A 104 2.40 -23.37 -17.95
CA ARG A 104 3.50 -23.98 -17.17
C ARG A 104 3.79 -23.22 -15.90
N GLN A 105 3.86 -21.89 -15.95
CA GLN A 105 4.07 -21.06 -14.76
C GLN A 105 2.93 -21.21 -13.74
N LEU A 106 1.68 -21.24 -14.20
CA LEU A 106 0.53 -21.48 -13.31
C LEU A 106 0.60 -22.86 -12.66
N ALA A 107 0.93 -23.91 -13.43
CA ALA A 107 1.09 -25.26 -12.90
C ALA A 107 2.22 -25.36 -11.87
N GLU A 108 3.32 -24.63 -12.05
CA GLU A 108 4.41 -24.56 -11.08
C GLU A 108 3.98 -23.87 -9.78
N ILE A 109 3.23 -22.76 -9.87
CA ILE A 109 2.65 -22.09 -8.70
C ILE A 109 1.68 -23.01 -7.96
N ASP A 110 0.82 -23.71 -8.66
CA ASP A 110 -0.15 -24.62 -8.04
C ASP A 110 0.54 -25.83 -7.38
N ARG A 111 1.62 -26.34 -7.99
CA ARG A 111 2.46 -27.37 -7.38
C ARG A 111 3.08 -26.86 -6.08
N LEU A 112 3.70 -25.67 -6.11
CA LEU A 112 4.30 -25.07 -4.92
C LEU A 112 3.27 -24.87 -3.81
N ARG A 113 2.07 -24.39 -4.16
CA ARG A 113 0.95 -24.27 -3.20
C ARG A 113 0.58 -25.61 -2.58
N ALA A 114 0.48 -26.65 -3.39
CA ALA A 114 0.16 -27.98 -2.91
C ALA A 114 1.24 -28.52 -1.97
N GLU A 115 2.53 -28.37 -2.33
CA GLU A 115 3.66 -28.77 -1.49
C GLU A 115 3.67 -28.04 -0.14
N LEU A 116 3.48 -26.71 -0.15
CA LEU A 116 3.42 -25.93 1.08
C LEU A 116 2.19 -26.27 1.94
N SER A 117 1.07 -26.60 1.31
CA SER A 117 -0.15 -27.00 2.02
C SER A 117 0.02 -28.32 2.79
N LEU A 118 0.92 -29.21 2.34
CA LEU A 118 1.25 -30.43 3.08
C LEU A 118 1.95 -30.13 4.42
N LEU A 119 2.62 -29.00 4.54
CA LEU A 119 3.31 -28.61 5.78
C LEU A 119 2.38 -27.92 6.80
N ALA A 120 1.23 -27.42 6.37
CA ALA A 120 0.29 -26.69 7.21
C ALA A 120 -0.18 -27.49 8.47
N PRO A 121 -0.50 -28.80 8.40
CA PRO A 121 -0.87 -29.58 9.58
C PRO A 121 0.26 -29.68 10.60
N PHE A 122 1.50 -29.91 10.14
CA PHE A 122 2.66 -30.02 11.03
C PHE A 122 2.97 -28.69 11.72
N TYR A 123 2.86 -27.59 10.99
CA TYR A 123 3.00 -26.25 11.57
C TYR A 123 1.92 -25.96 12.60
N THR A 124 0.65 -26.30 12.30
CA THR A 124 -0.49 -26.09 13.20
C THR A 124 -0.33 -26.92 14.49
N GLU A 125 0.11 -28.17 14.38
CA GLU A 125 0.35 -29.02 15.54
C GLU A 125 1.55 -28.54 16.36
N GLY A 126 2.66 -28.16 15.70
CA GLY A 126 3.80 -27.56 16.36
C GLY A 126 3.45 -26.26 17.10
N MET A 127 2.64 -25.41 16.48
CA MET A 127 2.14 -24.18 17.11
C MET A 127 1.23 -24.45 18.30
N ARG A 128 0.35 -25.46 18.24
CA ARG A 128 -0.49 -25.86 19.40
C ARG A 128 0.36 -26.30 20.58
N GLN A 129 1.40 -27.09 20.32
CA GLN A 129 2.35 -27.51 21.38
C GLN A 129 3.17 -26.34 21.93
N TRP A 130 3.46 -25.35 21.07
CA TRP A 130 4.20 -24.14 21.45
C TRP A 130 3.32 -23.12 22.19
N GLN A 131 2.08 -22.93 21.77
CA GLN A 131 1.08 -22.08 22.43
C GLN A 131 0.77 -22.50 23.87
N GLY A 132 0.94 -23.79 24.20
CA GLY A 132 0.86 -24.28 25.58
C GLY A 132 2.08 -24.00 26.45
N ARG A 133 3.17 -23.44 25.90
CA ARG A 133 4.46 -23.29 26.59
C ARG A 133 4.93 -21.85 26.87
N ALA A 134 4.49 -20.85 26.12
CA ALA A 134 4.89 -19.47 26.35
C ALA A 134 3.71 -18.52 26.17
N PRO A 135 3.06 -18.09 27.25
CA PRO A 135 1.92 -17.15 27.22
C PRO A 135 2.33 -15.76 26.69
N LEU A 136 3.63 -15.49 26.62
CA LEU A 136 4.24 -14.28 26.11
C LEU A 136 5.48 -14.68 25.30
N THR A 137 5.56 -14.25 24.04
CA THR A 137 6.66 -14.59 23.12
C THR A 137 7.25 -13.32 22.55
N GLU A 138 8.55 -13.16 22.70
CA GLU A 138 9.32 -12.11 22.05
C GLU A 138 9.79 -12.56 20.67
N ILE A 139 9.58 -11.73 19.65
CA ILE A 139 9.99 -11.94 18.26
C ILE A 139 10.92 -10.80 17.88
N THR A 140 12.18 -11.10 17.59
CA THR A 140 13.23 -10.11 17.33
C THR A 140 13.48 -9.84 15.83
N ASP A 141 12.74 -10.50 14.95
CA ASP A 141 12.87 -10.38 13.50
C ASP A 141 11.58 -9.84 12.88
N LEU A 142 11.65 -8.67 12.24
CA LEU A 142 10.52 -7.99 11.60
C LEU A 142 9.79 -8.86 10.58
N LYS A 143 10.52 -9.67 9.82
CA LYS A 143 9.92 -10.54 8.80
C LYS A 143 9.03 -11.61 9.44
N THR A 144 9.50 -12.18 10.55
CA THR A 144 8.73 -13.13 11.36
C THR A 144 7.51 -12.45 11.99
N VAL A 145 7.66 -11.23 12.55
CA VAL A 145 6.54 -10.45 13.09
C VAL A 145 5.46 -10.22 12.02
N VAL A 146 5.85 -9.75 10.81
CA VAL A 146 4.93 -9.54 9.69
C VAL A 146 4.25 -10.85 9.27
N GLY A 147 5.00 -11.95 9.21
CA GLY A 147 4.47 -13.27 8.91
C GLY A 147 3.40 -13.73 9.91
N MET A 148 3.65 -13.57 11.20
CA MET A 148 2.71 -13.93 12.27
C MET A 148 1.45 -13.04 12.26
N ILE A 149 1.59 -11.73 12.03
CA ILE A 149 0.45 -10.82 11.87
C ILE A 149 -0.38 -11.24 10.65
N THR A 150 0.26 -11.57 9.53
CA THR A 150 -0.44 -12.03 8.32
C THR A 150 -1.20 -13.34 8.59
N GLU A 151 -0.60 -14.27 9.31
CA GLU A 151 -1.27 -15.51 9.72
C GLU A 151 -2.47 -15.23 10.64
N ALA A 152 -2.29 -14.37 11.65
CA ALA A 152 -3.37 -13.98 12.55
C ALA A 152 -4.52 -13.29 11.78
N THR A 153 -4.21 -12.45 10.80
CA THR A 153 -5.17 -11.82 9.88
C THR A 153 -5.98 -12.86 9.10
N MET A 154 -5.33 -13.89 8.57
CA MET A 154 -6.02 -14.97 7.84
C MET A 154 -6.91 -15.83 8.76
N ARG A 155 -6.50 -16.05 10.00
CA ARG A 155 -7.23 -16.85 11.00
C ARG A 155 -8.35 -16.09 11.70
N CYS A 156 -8.31 -14.77 11.72
CA CYS A 156 -9.28 -13.90 12.38
C CYS A 156 -10.71 -14.21 11.90
N ARG A 157 -11.64 -14.30 12.85
CA ARG A 157 -13.04 -14.71 12.58
C ARG A 157 -14.08 -13.73 13.10
N LYS A 158 -13.75 -12.92 14.09
CA LYS A 158 -14.73 -12.06 14.78
C LYS A 158 -14.36 -10.58 14.65
N GLU A 159 -13.20 -10.22 15.17
CA GLU A 159 -12.85 -8.82 15.33
C GLU A 159 -11.33 -8.60 15.33
N VAL A 160 -10.91 -7.51 14.71
CA VAL A 160 -9.57 -6.95 14.86
C VAL A 160 -9.66 -5.56 15.50
N ARG A 161 -8.81 -5.32 16.52
CA ARG A 161 -8.64 -4.03 17.18
C ARG A 161 -7.25 -3.53 16.92
N THR A 162 -7.11 -2.34 16.39
CA THR A 162 -5.80 -1.75 16.11
C THR A 162 -5.66 -0.38 16.75
N CYS A 163 -4.50 -0.13 17.37
CA CYS A 163 -4.16 1.16 17.97
C CYS A 163 -2.85 1.66 17.38
N HIS A 164 -2.89 2.83 16.75
CA HIS A 164 -1.76 3.43 16.05
C HIS A 164 -1.44 4.81 16.63
N PRO A 165 -0.58 4.88 17.67
CA PRO A 165 -0.08 6.15 18.19
C PRO A 165 0.88 6.80 17.19
N GLY A 166 1.02 8.11 17.31
CA GLY A 166 1.89 8.90 16.44
C GLY A 166 1.17 9.47 15.23
N GLY A 167 1.95 10.05 14.33
CA GLY A 167 1.46 10.61 13.07
C GLY A 167 1.00 9.55 12.08
N GLY A 168 0.75 9.98 10.83
CA GLY A 168 0.30 9.07 9.77
C GLY A 168 1.32 7.98 9.42
N ARG A 169 0.83 6.87 8.88
CA ARG A 169 1.64 5.75 8.39
C ARG A 169 2.14 6.04 6.97
N SER A 170 3.26 5.43 6.58
CA SER A 170 3.78 5.60 5.21
C SER A 170 2.79 5.10 4.15
N PRO A 171 2.71 5.74 2.96
CA PRO A 171 1.79 5.34 1.91
C PRO A 171 1.93 3.87 1.51
N ALA A 172 3.17 3.37 1.39
CA ALA A 172 3.44 1.98 1.02
C ALA A 172 2.85 0.99 2.03
N LEU A 173 3.01 1.25 3.33
CA LEU A 173 2.43 0.41 4.38
C LEU A 173 0.90 0.48 4.42
N LEU A 174 0.32 1.62 4.09
CA LEU A 174 -1.14 1.78 4.03
C LEU A 174 -1.75 1.01 2.85
N GLU A 175 -1.11 1.05 1.68
CA GLU A 175 -1.58 0.29 0.51
C GLU A 175 -1.45 -1.23 0.73
N GLN A 176 -0.35 -1.68 1.35
CA GLN A 176 -0.20 -3.09 1.70
C GLN A 176 -1.26 -3.54 2.71
N ALA A 177 -1.52 -2.73 3.75
CA ALA A 177 -2.52 -3.03 4.75
C ALA A 177 -3.93 -3.04 4.14
N PHE A 178 -4.25 -2.11 3.23
CA PHE A 178 -5.57 -1.98 2.63
C PHE A 178 -6.08 -3.28 2.00
N VAL A 179 -5.21 -4.02 1.31
CA VAL A 179 -5.60 -5.28 0.65
C VAL A 179 -6.04 -6.32 1.69
N GLN A 180 -5.26 -6.48 2.77
CA GLN A 180 -5.54 -7.44 3.83
C GLN A 180 -6.74 -7.03 4.68
N ASP A 181 -6.82 -5.76 5.04
CA ASP A 181 -7.88 -5.21 5.90
C ASP A 181 -9.23 -5.26 5.19
N ARG A 182 -9.26 -4.93 3.89
CA ARG A 182 -10.46 -5.07 3.07
C ARG A 182 -10.93 -6.53 2.97
N ASP A 183 -10.01 -7.48 2.83
CA ASP A 183 -10.37 -8.90 2.80
C ASP A 183 -11.02 -9.34 4.12
N MET A 184 -10.50 -8.89 5.27
CA MET A 184 -11.12 -9.16 6.58
C MET A 184 -12.55 -8.61 6.65
N LEU A 185 -12.77 -7.36 6.22
CA LEU A 185 -14.11 -6.76 6.21
C LEU A 185 -15.08 -7.54 5.30
N ARG A 186 -14.64 -7.99 4.14
CA ARG A 186 -15.44 -8.83 3.23
C ARG A 186 -15.79 -10.20 3.80
N ARG A 187 -14.97 -10.73 4.70
CA ARG A 187 -15.27 -11.93 5.48
C ARG A 187 -16.21 -11.68 6.65
N GLY A 188 -16.67 -10.43 6.85
CA GLY A 188 -17.56 -10.03 7.94
C GLY A 188 -16.87 -9.82 9.29
N ILE A 189 -15.54 -9.66 9.29
CA ILE A 189 -14.77 -9.40 10.51
C ILE A 189 -14.95 -7.93 10.88
N ARG A 190 -15.31 -7.66 12.13
CA ARG A 190 -15.41 -6.31 12.66
C ARG A 190 -14.02 -5.69 12.78
N MET A 191 -13.83 -4.51 12.25
CA MET A 191 -12.55 -3.79 12.33
C MET A 191 -12.72 -2.47 13.06
N ARG A 192 -12.00 -2.32 14.19
CA ARG A 192 -11.96 -1.09 14.99
C ARG A 192 -10.54 -0.55 15.05
N THR A 193 -10.33 0.67 14.57
CA THR A 193 -9.02 1.31 14.51
C THR A 193 -9.00 2.62 15.29
N LEU A 194 -8.07 2.75 16.21
CA LEU A 194 -7.74 3.98 16.91
C LEU A 194 -6.50 4.64 16.30
N TYR A 195 -6.65 5.86 15.84
CA TYR A 195 -5.54 6.74 15.48
C TYR A 195 -5.39 7.87 16.50
N GLN A 196 -4.19 8.40 16.61
CA GLN A 196 -4.00 9.67 17.30
C GLN A 196 -4.57 10.82 16.46
N HIS A 197 -5.08 11.89 17.08
CA HIS A 197 -5.67 13.04 16.36
C HIS A 197 -4.76 13.61 15.27
N THR A 198 -3.44 13.53 15.45
CA THR A 198 -2.45 13.97 14.45
C THR A 198 -2.51 13.21 13.13
N ALA A 199 -3.04 11.98 13.11
CA ALA A 199 -3.23 11.22 11.88
C ALA A 199 -4.29 11.85 10.94
N ARG A 200 -5.18 12.69 11.48
CA ARG A 200 -6.17 13.46 10.69
C ARG A 200 -5.53 14.44 9.71
N TYR A 201 -4.25 14.76 9.88
CA TYR A 201 -3.51 15.73 9.06
C TYR A 201 -2.56 15.09 8.04
N HIS A 202 -2.52 13.77 8.00
CA HIS A 202 -1.69 13.04 7.08
C HIS A 202 -2.53 12.53 5.90
N LEU A 203 -2.41 13.17 4.74
CA LEU A 203 -3.24 12.90 3.57
C LEU A 203 -3.32 11.40 3.18
N PRO A 204 -2.22 10.62 3.15
CA PRO A 204 -2.33 9.20 2.86
C PRO A 204 -3.16 8.43 3.90
N THR A 205 -3.08 8.79 5.17
CA THR A 205 -3.89 8.16 6.22
C THR A 205 -5.36 8.56 6.12
N GLN A 206 -5.66 9.82 5.73
CA GLN A 206 -7.04 10.26 5.47
C GLN A 206 -7.67 9.42 4.34
N GLU A 207 -6.96 9.28 3.23
CA GLU A 207 -7.46 8.51 2.09
C GLU A 207 -7.65 7.03 2.45
N TYR A 208 -6.70 6.44 3.17
CA TYR A 208 -6.85 5.08 3.68
C TYR A 208 -8.06 4.95 4.61
N ALA A 209 -8.22 5.87 5.58
CA ALA A 209 -9.33 5.85 6.53
C ALA A 209 -10.68 5.98 5.81
N ARG A 210 -10.78 6.88 4.82
CA ARG A 210 -11.98 7.02 4.00
C ARG A 210 -12.33 5.72 3.29
N ARG A 211 -11.37 5.14 2.55
CA ARG A 211 -11.56 3.87 1.82
C ARG A 211 -11.97 2.73 2.74
N MET A 212 -11.35 2.64 3.92
CA MET A 212 -11.68 1.60 4.91
C MET A 212 -13.06 1.80 5.53
N THR A 213 -13.46 3.05 5.80
CA THR A 213 -14.80 3.36 6.31
C THR A 213 -15.86 3.04 5.26
N ASP A 214 -15.60 3.32 3.99
CA ASP A 214 -16.49 2.96 2.86
C ASP A 214 -16.70 1.43 2.76
N GLU A 215 -15.68 0.63 3.15
CA GLU A 215 -15.78 -0.84 3.22
C GLU A 215 -16.35 -1.35 4.57
N GLY A 216 -16.68 -0.46 5.51
CA GLY A 216 -17.35 -0.81 6.77
C GLY A 216 -16.46 -0.85 8.01
N ALA A 217 -15.20 -0.39 7.94
CA ALA A 217 -14.36 -0.27 9.13
C ALA A 217 -14.84 0.87 10.04
N GLU A 218 -14.73 0.66 11.35
CA GLU A 218 -14.95 1.68 12.35
C GLU A 218 -13.61 2.34 12.72
N ILE A 219 -13.46 3.62 12.43
CA ILE A 219 -12.23 4.36 12.73
C ILE A 219 -12.55 5.53 13.65
N ARG A 220 -11.78 5.66 14.74
CA ARG A 220 -11.88 6.75 15.69
C ARG A 220 -10.52 7.38 15.98
N THR A 221 -10.52 8.56 16.54
CA THR A 221 -9.29 9.24 16.95
C THR A 221 -9.37 9.73 18.39
N LEU A 222 -8.21 9.75 19.05
CA LEU A 222 -8.04 10.24 20.41
C LEU A 222 -6.78 11.11 20.50
N SER A 223 -6.77 12.10 21.39
CA SER A 223 -5.62 13.00 21.59
C SER A 223 -4.36 12.23 22.02
N GLU A 224 -4.53 11.26 22.91
CA GLU A 224 -3.46 10.43 23.43
C GLU A 224 -3.86 8.95 23.39
N LEU A 225 -2.90 8.10 23.03
CA LEU A 225 -3.08 6.67 22.97
C LEU A 225 -2.09 5.98 23.91
N PHE A 226 -2.53 4.88 24.50
CA PHE A 226 -1.75 4.10 25.45
C PHE A 226 -0.54 3.39 24.85
N GLY A 227 -0.55 3.11 23.53
CA GLY A 227 0.53 2.44 22.82
C GLY A 227 0.06 1.83 21.49
N ARG A 228 1.00 1.28 20.73
CA ARG A 228 0.68 0.51 19.53
C ARG A 228 0.22 -0.88 19.93
N MET A 229 -0.87 -1.34 19.32
CA MET A 229 -1.42 -2.67 19.56
C MET A 229 -2.18 -3.16 18.34
N VAL A 230 -2.10 -4.46 18.07
CA VAL A 230 -3.00 -5.18 17.17
C VAL A 230 -3.52 -6.40 17.90
N ALA A 231 -4.82 -6.51 18.06
CA ALA A 231 -5.47 -7.64 18.73
C ALA A 231 -6.44 -8.33 17.79
N PHE A 232 -6.37 -9.66 17.75
CA PHE A 232 -7.22 -10.52 16.92
C PHE A 232 -8.12 -11.37 17.82
N ASP A 233 -9.42 -11.32 17.58
CA ASP A 233 -10.48 -12.10 18.22
C ASP A 233 -10.54 -12.02 19.76
N GLY A 234 -9.73 -11.16 20.39
CA GLY A 234 -9.53 -11.14 21.84
C GLY A 234 -8.74 -12.35 22.37
N GLU A 235 -7.95 -12.99 21.52
CA GLU A 235 -7.16 -14.19 21.82
C GLU A 235 -5.65 -13.95 21.65
N THR A 236 -5.25 -13.09 20.73
CA THR A 236 -3.84 -12.79 20.44
C THR A 236 -3.63 -11.29 20.31
N VAL A 237 -2.63 -10.76 21.02
CA VAL A 237 -2.26 -9.35 20.96
C VAL A 237 -0.79 -9.21 20.57
N PHE A 238 -0.53 -8.33 19.61
CA PHE A 238 0.81 -7.90 19.23
C PHE A 238 1.06 -6.50 19.76
N ILE A 239 2.17 -6.30 20.46
CA ILE A 239 2.68 -4.99 20.86
C ILE A 239 4.14 -4.85 20.41
N PRO A 240 4.65 -3.63 20.14
CA PRO A 240 6.04 -3.43 19.79
C PRO A 240 6.93 -3.76 21.00
N HIS A 241 8.13 -4.25 20.74
CA HIS A 241 9.16 -4.33 21.76
C HIS A 241 9.61 -2.92 22.17
N GLN A 242 9.99 -2.75 23.45
CA GLN A 242 10.30 -1.43 24.01
C GLN A 242 11.55 -0.80 23.38
N ASP A 243 12.58 -1.59 23.18
CA ASP A 243 13.92 -1.14 22.81
C ASP A 243 14.29 -1.46 21.34
N ASP A 244 13.49 -2.27 20.65
CA ASP A 244 13.73 -2.70 19.27
C ASP A 244 12.48 -2.50 18.41
N LEU A 245 12.57 -1.61 17.42
CA LEU A 245 11.46 -1.29 16.51
C LEU A 245 11.15 -2.40 15.51
N ASP A 246 12.07 -3.33 15.30
CA ASP A 246 11.93 -4.47 14.41
C ASP A 246 11.42 -5.73 15.15
N ALA A 247 11.27 -5.63 16.47
CA ALA A 247 10.80 -6.68 17.34
C ALA A 247 9.37 -6.44 17.85
N ALA A 248 8.69 -7.51 18.21
CA ALA A 248 7.35 -7.46 18.80
C ALA A 248 7.20 -8.50 19.91
N ILE A 249 6.29 -8.21 20.84
CA ILE A 249 5.81 -9.16 21.83
C ILE A 249 4.45 -9.69 21.40
N VAL A 250 4.32 -10.99 21.31
CA VAL A 250 3.05 -11.69 21.05
C VAL A 250 2.53 -12.20 22.39
N ILE A 251 1.31 -11.82 22.73
CA ILE A 251 0.65 -12.13 24.02
C ILE A 251 -0.57 -12.98 23.72
N GLN A 252 -0.64 -14.15 24.36
CA GLN A 252 -1.76 -15.10 24.25
C GLN A 252 -2.26 -15.54 25.62
N GLU A 253 -1.71 -14.97 26.70
CA GLU A 253 -2.21 -15.22 28.04
C GLU A 253 -3.58 -14.54 28.21
N PRO A 254 -4.66 -15.32 28.53
CA PRO A 254 -6.04 -14.83 28.46
C PRO A 254 -6.32 -13.59 29.32
N SER A 255 -5.75 -13.53 30.54
CA SER A 255 -5.98 -12.41 31.47
C SER A 255 -5.34 -11.13 30.96
N THR A 256 -4.10 -11.23 30.45
CA THR A 256 -3.37 -10.11 29.86
C THR A 256 -4.03 -9.62 28.57
N VAL A 257 -4.45 -10.54 27.70
CA VAL A 257 -5.20 -10.21 26.48
C VAL A 257 -6.49 -9.50 26.82
N SER A 258 -7.26 -10.03 27.78
CA SER A 258 -8.52 -9.41 28.25
C SER A 258 -8.29 -8.00 28.78
N TYR A 259 -7.22 -7.79 29.59
CA TYR A 259 -6.86 -6.48 30.13
C TYR A 259 -6.51 -5.48 29.02
N LEU A 260 -5.70 -5.89 28.04
CA LEU A 260 -5.32 -5.05 26.91
C LEU A 260 -6.53 -4.70 26.02
N CYS A 261 -7.40 -5.65 25.77
CA CYS A 261 -8.65 -5.43 25.05
C CYS A 261 -9.58 -4.47 25.81
N ALA A 262 -9.71 -4.60 27.13
CA ALA A 262 -10.47 -3.66 27.95
C ALA A 262 -9.88 -2.25 27.94
N THR A 263 -8.54 -2.14 27.95
CA THR A 263 -7.85 -0.85 27.79
C THR A 263 -8.16 -0.20 26.44
N PHE A 264 -8.16 -1.00 25.37
CA PHE A 264 -8.59 -0.52 24.05
C PHE A 264 -10.04 -0.07 24.06
N ASP A 265 -10.96 -0.87 24.63
CA ASP A 265 -12.39 -0.56 24.67
C ASP A 265 -12.68 0.70 25.49
N HIS A 266 -11.92 0.94 26.56
CA HIS A 266 -11.99 2.20 27.32
C HIS A 266 -11.54 3.38 26.45
N ALA A 267 -10.37 3.31 25.81
CA ALA A 267 -9.91 4.35 24.90
C ALA A 267 -10.89 4.57 23.73
N TRP A 268 -11.48 3.50 23.22
CA TRP A 268 -12.50 3.55 22.17
C TRP A 268 -13.75 4.33 22.59
N SER A 269 -14.20 4.18 23.84
CA SER A 269 -15.35 4.90 24.36
C SER A 269 -15.12 6.42 24.46
N LEU A 270 -13.88 6.84 24.64
CA LEU A 270 -13.48 8.25 24.74
C LEU A 270 -13.13 8.85 23.38
N ALA A 271 -12.94 8.02 22.35
CA ALA A 271 -12.47 8.46 21.06
C ALA A 271 -13.59 8.99 20.18
N GLU A 272 -13.28 10.02 19.39
CA GLU A 272 -14.18 10.65 18.44
C GLU A 272 -14.17 9.91 17.09
N PRO A 273 -15.32 9.79 16.39
CA PRO A 273 -15.36 9.25 15.04
C PRO A 273 -14.36 9.96 14.12
N TYR A 274 -13.72 9.20 13.25
CA TYR A 274 -12.86 9.78 12.22
C TYR A 274 -13.73 10.46 11.16
N GLN A 275 -13.71 11.81 11.16
CA GLN A 275 -14.44 12.60 10.16
C GLN A 275 -13.45 13.08 9.09
N PRO A 276 -13.62 12.68 7.81
CA PRO A 276 -12.72 13.10 6.73
C PRO A 276 -12.90 14.57 6.29
N ALA A 277 -13.87 15.30 6.84
CA ALA A 277 -14.27 16.63 6.39
C ALA A 277 -13.55 17.78 7.13
N TRP A 278 -12.24 17.69 7.30
CA TRP A 278 -11.47 18.81 7.86
C TRP A 278 -10.74 19.53 6.73
N THR A 279 -11.01 20.81 6.56
CA THR A 279 -10.20 21.67 5.69
C THR A 279 -8.78 21.77 6.27
N GLU A 280 -7.75 21.90 5.40
CA GLU A 280 -6.35 22.05 5.85
C GLU A 280 -6.15 23.15 6.91
N SER A 281 -7.00 24.18 6.92
CA SER A 281 -6.93 25.29 7.89
C SER A 281 -7.41 24.87 9.27
N SER A 282 -8.56 24.20 9.40
CA SER A 282 -9.08 23.75 10.71
C SER A 282 -8.18 22.70 11.34
N ALA A 283 -7.57 21.87 10.49
CA ALA A 283 -6.58 20.88 10.85
C ALA A 283 -5.34 21.50 11.52
N ARG A 284 -4.78 22.53 10.90
CA ARG A 284 -3.61 23.26 11.46
C ARG A 284 -3.94 23.95 12.78
N ASP A 285 -5.13 24.48 12.91
CA ASP A 285 -5.53 25.20 14.11
C ASP A 285 -5.69 24.27 15.32
N GLU A 286 -6.20 23.06 15.14
CA GLU A 286 -6.28 22.07 16.22
C GLU A 286 -4.91 21.54 16.68
N VAL A 287 -3.99 21.27 15.75
CA VAL A 287 -2.61 20.92 16.10
C VAL A 287 -1.98 22.04 16.90
N LYS A 288 -2.16 23.29 16.46
CA LYS A 288 -1.65 24.46 17.19
C LYS A 288 -2.26 24.58 18.58
N GLN A 289 -3.57 24.37 18.72
CA GLN A 289 -4.25 24.37 20.03
C GLN A 289 -3.75 23.24 20.93
N ALA A 290 -3.52 22.03 20.39
CA ALA A 290 -2.96 20.93 21.15
C ALA A 290 -1.52 21.22 21.61
N ILE A 291 -0.68 21.78 20.74
CA ILE A 291 0.68 22.21 21.10
C ILE A 291 0.62 23.27 22.22
N VAL A 292 -0.25 24.26 22.07
CA VAL A 292 -0.42 25.34 23.06
C VAL A 292 -0.82 24.79 24.44
N ARG A 293 -1.75 23.84 24.49
CA ARG A 293 -2.14 23.20 25.77
C ARG A 293 -0.95 22.53 26.44
N LEU A 294 -0.18 21.74 25.69
CA LEU A 294 0.98 21.02 26.21
C LEU A 294 2.11 21.97 26.64
N LEU A 295 2.31 23.09 25.92
CA LEU A 295 3.24 24.13 26.32
C LEU A 295 2.78 24.84 27.62
N ALA A 296 1.48 25.06 27.77
CA ALA A 296 0.91 25.64 29.00
C ALA A 296 1.05 24.71 30.23
N GLU A 297 1.14 23.38 29.99
CA GLU A 297 1.47 22.37 31.00
C GLU A 297 2.99 22.31 31.31
N GLY A 298 3.80 23.13 30.65
CA GLY A 298 5.25 23.19 30.86
C GLY A 298 6.07 22.11 30.17
N MET A 299 5.49 21.41 29.19
CA MET A 299 6.21 20.34 28.48
C MET A 299 7.31 20.87 27.57
N LYS A 300 8.41 20.13 27.48
CA LYS A 300 9.50 20.38 26.53
C LYS A 300 9.11 19.97 25.13
N ASP A 301 9.73 20.59 24.11
CA ASP A 301 9.43 20.33 22.68
C ASP A 301 9.51 18.85 22.31
N GLU A 302 10.50 18.11 22.86
CA GLU A 302 10.65 16.68 22.62
C GLU A 302 9.47 15.86 23.14
N MET A 303 8.95 16.26 24.31
CA MET A 303 7.78 15.59 24.90
C MET A 303 6.49 15.93 24.15
N VAL A 304 6.33 17.20 23.74
CA VAL A 304 5.23 17.64 22.90
C VAL A 304 5.24 16.89 21.56
N ALA A 305 6.39 16.84 20.91
CA ALA A 305 6.57 16.13 19.65
C ALA A 305 6.20 14.64 19.79
N ARG A 306 6.72 13.96 20.83
CA ARG A 306 6.41 12.56 21.13
C ARG A 306 4.92 12.35 21.40
N ARG A 307 4.32 13.20 22.22
CA ARG A 307 2.91 13.08 22.64
C ARG A 307 1.94 13.32 21.49
N LEU A 308 2.30 14.23 20.56
CA LEU A 308 1.52 14.51 19.36
C LEU A 308 1.91 13.67 18.15
N GLY A 309 2.89 12.75 18.30
CA GLY A 309 3.30 11.84 17.23
C GLY A 309 3.88 12.52 16.01
N MET A 310 4.57 13.64 16.19
CA MET A 310 5.23 14.40 15.12
C MET A 310 6.74 14.46 15.32
N SER A 311 7.50 14.77 14.22
CA SER A 311 8.93 15.00 14.37
C SER A 311 9.21 16.26 15.21
N LEU A 312 10.33 16.26 15.95
CA LEU A 312 10.78 17.41 16.71
C LEU A 312 10.92 18.67 15.82
N ARG A 313 11.38 18.48 14.58
CA ARG A 313 11.50 19.57 13.59
C ARG A 313 10.12 20.15 13.26
N THR A 314 9.12 19.30 13.03
CA THR A 314 7.74 19.73 12.74
C THR A 314 7.13 20.44 13.94
N CYS A 315 7.33 19.91 15.14
CA CYS A 315 6.87 20.51 16.38
C CYS A 315 7.45 21.93 16.59
N ARG A 316 8.76 22.09 16.44
CA ARG A 316 9.43 23.38 16.53
C ARG A 316 8.95 24.38 15.49
N LYS A 317 8.66 23.94 14.27
CA LYS A 317 8.07 24.80 13.23
C LYS A 317 6.71 25.33 13.67
N HIS A 318 5.83 24.46 14.16
CA HIS A 318 4.51 24.88 14.66
C HIS A 318 4.62 25.80 15.88
N ILE A 319 5.54 25.54 16.82
CA ILE A 319 5.79 26.42 17.97
C ILE A 319 6.20 27.82 17.51
N ALA A 320 7.10 27.92 16.53
CA ALA A 320 7.53 29.19 15.96
C ALA A 320 6.36 29.95 15.32
N GLU A 321 5.53 29.28 14.51
CA GLU A 321 4.34 29.86 13.91
C GLU A 321 3.32 30.33 14.97
N ILE A 322 3.14 29.58 16.06
CA ILE A 322 2.26 29.95 17.19
C ILE A 322 2.80 31.20 17.91
N MET A 323 4.10 31.21 18.17
CA MET A 323 4.74 32.38 18.84
C MET A 323 4.58 33.65 18.01
N GLU A 324 4.78 33.56 16.69
CA GLU A 324 4.57 34.67 15.76
C GLU A 324 3.12 35.14 15.75
N GLN A 325 2.14 34.24 15.68
CA GLN A 325 0.71 34.55 15.68
C GLN A 325 0.24 35.22 16.97
N LEU A 326 0.80 34.81 18.11
CA LEU A 326 0.45 35.34 19.43
C LEU A 326 1.27 36.58 19.82
N GLY A 327 2.28 36.97 19.01
CA GLY A 327 3.22 38.03 19.37
C GLY A 327 4.06 37.70 20.62
N ALA A 328 4.29 36.40 20.88
CA ALA A 328 4.95 35.94 22.09
C ALA A 328 6.49 35.94 21.91
N ALA A 329 7.21 36.54 22.86
CA ALA A 329 8.67 36.54 22.85
C ALA A 329 9.29 35.24 23.40
N SER A 330 8.49 34.39 24.07
CA SER A 330 8.94 33.11 24.61
C SER A 330 7.80 32.07 24.58
N ARG A 331 8.19 30.77 24.59
CA ARG A 331 7.22 29.65 24.65
C ARG A 331 6.32 29.72 25.90
N PHE A 332 6.86 30.17 27.03
CA PHE A 332 6.09 30.37 28.25
C PHE A 332 5.02 31.46 28.06
N GLN A 333 5.38 32.58 27.45
CA GLN A 333 4.45 33.65 27.12
C GLN A 333 3.38 33.20 26.12
N ALA A 334 3.75 32.38 25.12
CA ALA A 334 2.78 31.81 24.18
C ALA A 334 1.74 30.94 24.91
N GLY A 335 2.16 30.05 25.80
CA GLY A 335 1.27 29.21 26.62
C GLY A 335 0.36 30.05 27.51
N TYR A 336 0.90 31.10 28.13
CA TYR A 336 0.13 32.03 28.96
C TYR A 336 -0.92 32.82 28.16
N LEU A 337 -0.51 33.45 27.06
CA LEU A 337 -1.41 34.26 26.20
C LEU A 337 -2.54 33.39 25.61
N ALA A 338 -2.23 32.18 25.18
CA ALA A 338 -3.24 31.27 24.67
C ALA A 338 -4.25 30.85 25.75
N ARG A 339 -3.80 30.65 27.00
CA ARG A 339 -4.70 30.35 28.13
C ARG A 339 -5.61 31.52 28.45
N VAL A 340 -5.11 32.76 28.39
CA VAL A 340 -5.90 33.98 28.58
C VAL A 340 -6.95 34.14 27.49
N GLN A 341 -6.60 33.88 26.24
CA GLN A 341 -7.55 33.93 25.11
C GLN A 341 -8.63 32.85 25.19
N SER A 342 -8.31 31.65 25.66
CA SER A 342 -9.29 30.56 25.87
C SER A 342 -10.18 30.77 27.11
N SER A 343 -9.77 31.66 28.02
CA SER A 343 -10.51 32.04 29.24
C SER A 343 -11.26 33.38 29.09
N GLY A 344 -11.43 33.88 27.86
CA GLY A 344 -12.16 35.13 27.57
C GLY A 344 -13.57 35.11 28.14
N PRO A 345 -14.20 36.27 28.47
CA PRO A 345 -15.31 36.42 29.40
C PRO A 345 -16.53 35.62 28.89
N ALA A 346 -16.96 34.67 29.73
CA ALA A 346 -18.34 34.19 29.66
C ALA A 346 -19.25 35.44 29.63
N SER A 347 -19.98 35.60 28.52
CA SER A 347 -20.99 36.66 28.37
C SER A 347 -21.88 36.68 29.61
N ALA A 348 -21.67 37.67 30.44
CA ALA A 348 -22.62 38.04 31.49
C ALA A 348 -23.93 38.42 30.80
N THR A 349 -24.86 37.49 30.78
CA THR A 349 -26.26 37.77 30.45
C THR A 349 -26.77 38.65 31.56
N THR A 350 -26.72 39.94 31.34
CA THR A 350 -27.45 40.94 32.15
C THR A 350 -28.93 40.62 32.04
N GLY A 351 -29.47 40.03 33.10
CA GLY A 351 -30.88 40.05 33.38
C GLY A 351 -31.23 41.52 33.75
N GLY A 352 -32.02 42.16 32.91
CA GLY A 352 -32.62 43.45 33.15
C GLY A 352 -34.13 43.29 33.19
N ALA A 353 -34.65 43.55 34.36
CA ALA A 353 -36.01 44.01 34.72
C ALA A 353 -37.18 43.65 33.81
#